data_c9855ef1a3e9b24b4cadcb51011e21b1
#
_entry.id   c9855ef1a3e9b24b4cadcb51011e21b1
#
_cell.length_a   1.000
_cell.length_b   1.000
_cell.length_c   1.000
_cell.angle_alpha   90.00
_cell.angle_beta   90.00
_cell.angle_gamma   90.00
#
_symmetry.space_group_name_H-M   'P 1'
#
loop_
_entity.id
_entity.type
_entity.pdbx_description
1 polymer ?
#
loop_
_entity_poly.entity_id
_entity_poly.type
_entity_poly.pdbx_seq_one_letter_code
_entity_poly.pdbx_strand_id
1 'polypeptide(L)'
;TPGFLIAALLWPQLIKKSLKGNEINLKKFFSSMDSILRKQQKITAIPRKFHTYIKDIWVLQLKLHSRIGRQPYKTLKHPRFRAAYDFLLVREKATAKTKDLGFWWTEFQKNNEDLRKKLINDLKKNNLEESSKIFGFSKELR
;
A
#
# COMPACT_ATOMS: atom_id res chain seq x y z
N THR A 1 1.23 16.73 4.00
CA THR A 1 0.17 16.95 4.98
C THR A 1 0.50 16.27 6.29
N PRO A 2 -0.06 16.75 7.40
CA PRO A 2 0.17 16.09 8.69
C PRO A 2 -0.26 14.63 8.68
N GLY A 3 -1.38 14.31 8.03
CA GLY A 3 -1.84 12.93 7.94
C GLY A 3 -0.86 12.02 7.23
N PHE A 4 -0.25 12.51 6.17
CA PHE A 4 0.75 11.75 5.43
C PHE A 4 1.97 11.43 6.30
N LEU A 5 2.45 12.42 7.04
CA LEU A 5 3.59 12.25 7.92
C LEU A 5 3.29 11.24 9.03
N ILE A 6 2.11 11.32 9.62
CA ILE A 6 1.71 10.37 10.67
C ILE A 6 1.65 8.95 10.09
N ALA A 7 1.06 8.82 8.90
CA ALA A 7 1.02 7.52 8.24
C ALA A 7 2.42 6.94 8.03
N ALA A 8 3.36 7.79 7.59
CA ALA A 8 4.73 7.36 7.35
C ALA A 8 5.45 6.98 8.64
N LEU A 9 5.27 7.77 9.70
CA LEU A 9 5.93 7.50 10.97
C LEU A 9 5.45 6.22 11.63
N LEU A 10 4.17 5.92 11.51
CA LEU A 10 3.58 4.75 12.16
C LEU A 10 3.58 3.49 11.30
N TRP A 11 3.94 3.61 10.02
CA TRP A 11 3.95 2.47 9.10
C TRP A 11 4.83 1.31 9.57
N PRO A 12 6.09 1.52 10.00
CA PRO A 12 6.91 0.39 10.44
C PRO A 12 6.28 -0.38 11.60
N GLN A 13 5.65 0.32 12.52
CA GLN A 13 4.99 -0.30 13.66
C GLN A 13 3.78 -1.11 13.20
N LEU A 14 3.02 -0.59 12.25
CA LEU A 14 1.87 -1.29 11.69
C LEU A 14 2.30 -2.60 11.04
N ILE A 15 3.33 -2.56 10.22
CA ILE A 15 3.82 -3.76 9.54
C ILE A 15 4.29 -4.79 10.56
N LYS A 16 5.06 -4.37 11.53
CA LYS A 16 5.56 -5.27 12.56
C LYS A 16 4.44 -5.98 13.31
N LYS A 17 3.39 -5.24 13.67
CA LYS A 17 2.23 -5.80 14.37
C LYS A 17 1.35 -6.67 13.48
N SER A 18 1.46 -6.52 12.18
CA SER A 18 0.60 -7.23 11.21
C SER A 18 1.19 -8.57 10.79
N LEU A 19 2.41 -8.86 11.19
CA LEU A 19 3.08 -10.08 10.77
C LEU A 19 2.56 -11.31 11.49
N LYS A 20 2.42 -12.39 10.73
CA LYS A 20 2.24 -13.74 11.23
C LYS A 20 3.28 -14.57 10.52
N GLY A 21 4.39 -14.88 11.23
CA GLY A 21 5.55 -15.40 10.57
C GLY A 21 6.20 -14.32 9.70
N ASN A 22 6.43 -14.63 8.43
CA ASN A 22 7.03 -13.69 7.48
C ASN A 22 6.01 -13.01 6.57
N GLU A 23 4.73 -13.22 6.83
CA GLU A 23 3.68 -12.71 5.97
C GLU A 23 2.75 -11.76 6.72
N ILE A 24 2.14 -10.85 5.99
CA ILE A 24 1.12 -9.95 6.53
C ILE A 24 -0.17 -10.74 6.72
N ASN A 25 -0.69 -10.72 7.94
CA ASN A 25 -2.00 -11.26 8.24
C ASN A 25 -3.02 -10.12 8.16
N LEU A 26 -4.02 -10.25 7.29
CA LEU A 26 -4.98 -9.17 7.06
C LEU A 26 -5.76 -8.80 8.31
N LYS A 27 -6.18 -9.80 9.07
CA LYS A 27 -6.94 -9.55 10.29
C LYS A 27 -6.12 -8.74 11.28
N LYS A 28 -4.84 -9.10 11.45
CA LYS A 28 -3.92 -8.36 12.30
C LYS A 28 -3.68 -6.95 11.77
N PHE A 29 -3.56 -6.81 10.45
CA PHE A 29 -3.35 -5.51 9.81
C PHE A 29 -4.49 -4.55 10.17
N PHE A 30 -5.74 -4.98 9.94
CA PHE A 30 -6.89 -4.13 10.19
C PHE A 30 -7.06 -3.81 11.67
N SER A 31 -6.88 -4.79 12.55
CA SER A 31 -6.99 -4.53 13.99
C SER A 31 -5.86 -3.66 14.50
N SER A 32 -4.67 -3.79 13.94
CA SER A 32 -3.51 -3.01 14.34
C SER A 32 -3.63 -1.55 13.93
N MET A 33 -4.26 -1.26 12.79
CA MET A 33 -4.50 0.11 12.37
C MET A 33 -5.26 0.89 13.46
N ASP A 34 -6.35 0.32 13.94
CA ASP A 34 -7.17 0.96 14.96
C ASP A 34 -6.42 1.09 16.28
N SER A 35 -5.71 0.04 16.67
CA SER A 35 -4.95 0.02 17.91
C SER A 35 -3.86 1.08 17.92
N ILE A 36 -3.11 1.17 16.83
CA ILE A 36 -2.00 2.14 16.70
C ILE A 36 -2.51 3.56 16.73
N LEU A 37 -3.60 3.84 16.00
CA LEU A 37 -4.15 5.19 15.96
C LEU A 37 -4.73 5.60 17.31
N ARG A 38 -5.39 4.68 18.02
CA ARG A 38 -5.92 4.93 19.34
C ARG A 38 -4.80 5.28 20.33
N LYS A 39 -3.71 4.54 20.26
CA LYS A 39 -2.56 4.75 21.11
C LYS A 39 -1.90 6.10 20.83
N GLN A 40 -1.73 6.41 19.55
CA GLN A 40 -1.13 7.67 19.14
C GLN A 40 -2.00 8.85 19.52
N GLN A 41 -3.33 8.67 19.51
CA GLN A 41 -4.26 9.71 19.87
C GLN A 41 -4.06 10.21 21.31
N LYS A 42 -3.62 9.32 22.20
CA LYS A 42 -3.34 9.68 23.58
C LYS A 42 -2.08 10.53 23.73
N ILE A 43 -1.16 10.41 22.78
CA ILE A 43 0.10 11.14 22.80
C ILE A 43 -0.04 12.47 22.07
N THR A 44 -0.64 12.43 20.89
CA THR A 44 -0.80 13.57 20.01
C THR A 44 -2.22 13.60 19.50
N ALA A 45 -2.97 14.65 19.78
CA ALA A 45 -4.34 14.75 19.28
C ALA A 45 -4.34 14.72 17.75
N ILE A 46 -4.97 13.71 17.17
CA ILE A 46 -5.10 13.57 15.73
C ILE A 46 -6.55 13.86 15.35
N PRO A 47 -6.83 14.92 14.57
CA PRO A 47 -8.19 15.19 14.13
C PRO A 47 -8.81 13.97 13.47
N ARG A 48 -10.08 13.72 13.75
CA ARG A 48 -10.78 12.53 13.26
C ARG A 48 -10.70 12.38 11.74
N LYS A 49 -10.72 13.50 11.02
CA LYS A 49 -10.63 13.47 9.56
C LYS A 49 -9.33 12.83 9.06
N PHE A 50 -8.26 12.91 9.84
CA PHE A 50 -7.00 12.30 9.45
C PHE A 50 -6.98 10.78 9.68
N HIS A 51 -7.82 10.26 10.57
CA HIS A 51 -7.89 8.81 10.80
C HIS A 51 -8.30 8.08 9.53
N THR A 52 -9.35 8.54 8.85
CA THR A 52 -9.79 7.93 7.60
C THR A 52 -8.71 8.06 6.52
N TYR A 53 -8.13 9.24 6.41
CA TYR A 53 -7.07 9.50 5.45
C TYR A 53 -5.89 8.54 5.65
N ILE A 54 -5.43 8.40 6.89
CA ILE A 54 -4.30 7.52 7.21
C ILE A 54 -4.64 6.07 6.91
N LYS A 55 -5.81 5.61 7.33
CA LYS A 55 -6.25 4.24 7.07
C LYS A 55 -6.37 3.96 5.59
N ASP A 56 -6.89 4.90 4.82
CA ASP A 56 -7.02 4.73 3.36
C ASP A 56 -5.65 4.55 2.72
N ILE A 57 -4.67 5.37 3.10
CA ILE A 57 -3.31 5.24 2.57
C ILE A 57 -2.74 3.87 2.91
N TRP A 58 -2.89 3.44 4.16
CA TRP A 58 -2.37 2.15 4.61
C TRP A 58 -3.01 0.97 3.88
N VAL A 59 -4.34 0.97 3.76
CA VAL A 59 -5.06 -0.11 3.07
C VAL A 59 -4.70 -0.12 1.60
N LEU A 60 -4.53 1.05 0.99
CA LEU A 60 -4.15 1.11 -0.41
C LEU A 60 -2.77 0.52 -0.66
N GLN A 61 -1.87 0.51 0.33
CA GLN A 61 -0.59 -0.17 0.15
C GLN A 61 -0.78 -1.65 -0.15
N LEU A 62 -1.78 -2.28 0.47
CA LEU A 62 -2.12 -3.67 0.17
C LEU A 62 -2.72 -3.79 -1.24
N LYS A 63 -3.62 -2.87 -1.57
CA LYS A 63 -4.30 -2.89 -2.87
C LYS A 63 -3.35 -2.63 -4.05
N LEU A 64 -2.27 -1.90 -3.81
CA LEU A 64 -1.27 -1.66 -4.86
C LEU A 64 -0.61 -2.95 -5.34
N HIS A 65 -0.64 -4.00 -4.53
CA HIS A 65 -0.15 -5.31 -4.93
C HIS A 65 -1.17 -6.13 -5.72
N SER A 66 -2.44 -5.73 -5.72
CA SER A 66 -3.50 -6.44 -6.46
C SER A 66 -3.63 -5.88 -7.87
N ARG A 67 -2.97 -6.55 -8.81
CA ARG A 67 -2.85 -6.05 -10.18
C ARG A 67 -3.41 -7.01 -11.23
N ILE A 68 -4.45 -7.77 -10.84
CA ILE A 68 -5.11 -8.71 -11.74
C ILE A 68 -6.43 -8.13 -12.25
N GLY A 69 -6.70 -8.33 -13.53
CA GLY A 69 -7.97 -7.97 -14.12
C GLY A 69 -8.25 -6.48 -14.02
N ARG A 70 -9.39 -6.14 -13.44
CA ARG A 70 -9.82 -4.75 -13.33
C ARG A 70 -9.44 -4.09 -12.01
N GLN A 71 -8.80 -4.83 -11.12
CA GLN A 71 -8.42 -4.29 -9.81
C GLN A 71 -7.52 -3.06 -9.91
N PRO A 72 -6.49 -3.02 -10.79
CA PRO A 72 -5.66 -1.83 -10.91
C PRO A 72 -6.46 -0.59 -11.31
N TYR A 73 -7.46 -0.76 -12.17
CA TYR A 73 -8.31 0.36 -12.58
C TYR A 73 -9.10 0.92 -11.40
N LYS A 74 -9.60 0.04 -10.55
CA LYS A 74 -10.35 0.45 -9.35
C LYS A 74 -9.45 1.20 -8.38
N THR A 75 -8.25 0.70 -8.20
CA THR A 75 -7.27 1.33 -7.32
C THR A 75 -6.89 2.72 -7.84
N LEU A 76 -6.67 2.85 -9.14
CA LEU A 76 -6.33 4.12 -9.77
C LEU A 76 -7.42 5.18 -9.56
N LYS A 77 -8.69 4.76 -9.48
CA LYS A 77 -9.81 5.68 -9.30
C LYS A 77 -10.04 6.10 -7.86
N HIS A 78 -9.36 5.49 -6.91
CA HIS A 78 -9.56 5.81 -5.50
C HIS A 78 -9.14 7.26 -5.23
N PRO A 79 -9.95 8.03 -4.48
CA PRO A 79 -9.63 9.44 -4.21
C PRO A 79 -8.28 9.66 -3.54
N ARG A 80 -7.78 8.65 -2.82
CA ARG A 80 -6.48 8.74 -2.14
C ARG A 80 -5.36 8.04 -2.91
N PHE A 81 -5.62 7.68 -4.17
CA PHE A 81 -4.60 6.97 -4.94
C PHE A 81 -3.30 7.76 -5.02
N ARG A 82 -3.38 9.05 -5.30
CA ARG A 82 -2.16 9.87 -5.44
C ARG A 82 -1.33 9.85 -4.16
N ALA A 83 -1.98 10.05 -3.03
CA ALA A 83 -1.29 10.01 -1.74
C ALA A 83 -0.69 8.63 -1.47
N ALA A 84 -1.44 7.57 -1.80
CA ALA A 84 -0.96 6.20 -1.60
C ALA A 84 0.23 5.88 -2.49
N TYR A 85 0.21 6.35 -3.74
CA TYR A 85 1.32 6.20 -4.66
C TYR A 85 2.56 6.94 -4.15
N ASP A 86 2.39 8.19 -3.72
CA ASP A 86 3.50 8.94 -3.16
C ASP A 86 4.08 8.23 -1.93
N PHE A 87 3.22 7.65 -1.11
CA PHE A 87 3.63 6.88 0.06
C PHE A 87 4.46 5.66 -0.34
N LEU A 88 4.02 4.94 -1.37
CA LEU A 88 4.77 3.81 -1.91
C LEU A 88 6.18 4.23 -2.32
N LEU A 89 6.31 5.37 -3.00
CA LEU A 89 7.62 5.85 -3.42
C LEU A 89 8.52 6.18 -2.22
N VAL A 90 7.94 6.71 -1.15
CA VAL A 90 8.68 6.96 0.08
C VAL A 90 9.20 5.66 0.69
N ARG A 91 8.34 4.62 0.72
CA ARG A 91 8.73 3.30 1.21
C ARG A 91 9.87 2.71 0.39
N GLU A 92 9.82 2.89 -0.93
CA GLU A 92 10.85 2.36 -1.82
C GLU A 92 12.20 3.02 -1.62
N LYS A 93 12.19 4.31 -1.34
CA LYS A 93 13.44 5.01 -1.04
C LYS A 93 14.08 4.49 0.24
N ALA A 94 13.26 4.09 1.20
CA ALA A 94 13.75 3.60 2.48
C ALA A 94 14.30 2.18 2.41
N THR A 95 13.67 1.30 1.61
CA THR A 95 14.01 -0.13 1.60
C THR A 95 14.48 -0.65 0.27
N ALA A 96 14.15 0.01 -0.83
CA ALA A 96 14.42 -0.45 -2.20
C ALA A 96 13.79 -1.81 -2.55
N LYS A 97 12.94 -2.35 -1.68
CA LYS A 97 12.37 -3.69 -1.88
C LYS A 97 11.14 -3.74 -2.77
N THR A 98 10.43 -2.64 -2.90
CA THR A 98 9.21 -2.58 -3.72
C THR A 98 9.40 -1.71 -4.96
N LYS A 99 10.65 -1.52 -5.36
CA LYS A 99 11.04 -0.63 -6.44
C LYS A 99 10.28 -0.89 -7.75
N ASP A 100 10.11 -2.16 -8.10
CA ASP A 100 9.41 -2.52 -9.34
C ASP A 100 7.93 -2.19 -9.26
N LEU A 101 7.35 -2.24 -8.06
CA LEU A 101 5.96 -1.89 -7.86
C LEU A 101 5.71 -0.41 -8.14
N GLY A 102 6.58 0.44 -7.64
CA GLY A 102 6.49 1.88 -7.89
C GLY A 102 6.63 2.20 -9.37
N PHE A 103 7.57 1.57 -10.05
CA PHE A 103 7.75 1.75 -11.49
C PHE A 103 6.49 1.31 -12.25
N TRP A 104 5.93 0.16 -11.88
CA TRP A 104 4.72 -0.37 -12.50
C TRP A 104 3.57 0.65 -12.42
N TRP A 105 3.35 1.19 -11.23
CA TRP A 105 2.27 2.15 -11.02
C TRP A 105 2.55 3.50 -11.67
N THR A 106 3.82 3.89 -11.78
CA THR A 106 4.20 5.08 -12.52
C THR A 106 3.76 4.96 -13.97
N GLU A 107 4.02 3.80 -14.57
CA GLU A 107 3.64 3.55 -15.97
C GLU A 107 2.13 3.37 -16.13
N PHE A 108 1.48 2.69 -15.19
CA PHE A 108 0.05 2.44 -15.27
C PHE A 108 -0.77 3.73 -15.20
N GLN A 109 -0.29 4.74 -14.50
CA GLN A 109 -0.98 6.03 -14.39
C GLN A 109 -1.02 6.80 -15.69
N LYS A 110 -0.12 6.52 -16.61
CA LYS A 110 -0.11 7.19 -17.90
C LYS A 110 -1.40 6.85 -18.63
N ASN A 111 -2.00 7.85 -19.27
CA ASN A 111 -3.26 7.66 -19.96
C ASN A 111 -3.04 6.94 -21.30
N ASN A 112 -2.66 5.67 -21.22
CA ASN A 112 -2.36 4.84 -22.38
C ASN A 112 -2.93 3.44 -22.15
N GLU A 113 -4.08 3.17 -22.74
CA GLU A 113 -4.80 1.92 -22.50
C GLU A 113 -4.04 0.70 -23.01
N ASP A 114 -3.34 0.82 -24.12
CA ASP A 114 -2.54 -0.29 -24.65
C ASP A 114 -1.41 -0.66 -23.69
N LEU A 115 -0.76 0.33 -23.13
CA LEU A 115 0.30 0.12 -22.14
C LEU A 115 -0.26 -0.55 -20.89
N ARG A 116 -1.42 -0.10 -20.43
CA ARG A 116 -2.06 -0.69 -19.24
C ARG A 116 -2.37 -2.16 -19.43
N LYS A 117 -2.93 -2.50 -20.59
CA LYS A 117 -3.24 -3.89 -20.91
C LYS A 117 -1.98 -4.74 -20.97
N LYS A 118 -0.91 -4.20 -21.56
CA LYS A 118 0.36 -4.89 -21.61
C LYS A 118 0.94 -5.12 -20.23
N LEU A 119 0.89 -4.11 -19.36
CA LEU A 119 1.40 -4.22 -18.00
C LEU A 119 0.69 -5.32 -17.22
N ILE A 120 -0.63 -5.39 -17.33
CA ILE A 120 -1.41 -6.41 -16.65
C ILE A 120 -1.10 -7.80 -17.24
N ASN A 121 -1.04 -7.90 -18.56
CA ASN A 121 -0.76 -9.18 -19.21
C ASN A 121 0.64 -9.71 -18.90
N ASP A 122 1.62 -8.82 -18.82
CA ASP A 122 2.99 -9.24 -18.52
C ASP A 122 3.08 -9.85 -17.11
N LEU A 123 2.36 -9.31 -16.15
CA LEU A 123 2.28 -9.89 -14.82
C LEU A 123 1.65 -11.27 -14.86
N LYS A 124 0.60 -11.41 -15.65
CA LYS A 124 -0.11 -12.69 -15.79
C LYS A 124 0.77 -13.75 -16.42
N LYS A 125 1.52 -13.38 -17.48
CA LYS A 125 2.43 -14.30 -18.18
C LYS A 125 3.55 -14.78 -17.28
N ASN A 126 4.06 -13.91 -16.42
CA ASN A 126 5.14 -14.25 -15.52
C ASN A 126 4.64 -15.02 -14.29
N ASN A 127 3.34 -15.34 -14.26
CA ASN A 127 2.73 -16.11 -13.19
C ASN A 127 3.02 -15.50 -11.81
N LEU A 128 2.86 -14.19 -11.74
CA LEU A 128 3.16 -13.46 -10.50
C LEU A 128 1.99 -13.53 -9.55
N GLU A 129 2.08 -14.47 -8.63
CA GLU A 129 1.03 -14.73 -7.64
C GLU A 129 0.82 -13.58 -6.67
N GLU A 130 1.82 -12.73 -6.49
CA GLU A 130 1.72 -11.63 -5.55
C GLU A 130 0.61 -10.66 -5.91
N SER A 131 0.18 -10.64 -7.18
CA SER A 131 -0.92 -9.76 -7.58
C SER A 131 -2.25 -10.14 -6.91
N SER A 132 -2.40 -11.39 -6.53
CA SER A 132 -3.59 -11.89 -5.84
C SER A 132 -3.37 -12.11 -4.35
N LYS A 133 -2.16 -11.90 -3.88
CA LYS A 133 -1.76 -12.18 -2.51
C LYS A 133 -0.91 -11.05 -1.98
N ILE A 134 -0.75 -11.01 -0.68
CA ILE A 134 0.07 -9.99 -0.04
C ILE A 134 1.49 -10.47 0.23
N PHE A 135 1.95 -11.49 -0.49
CA PHE A 135 3.29 -12.06 -0.31
C PHE A 135 4.39 -11.07 -0.68
N GLY A 136 4.17 -10.26 -1.73
CA GLY A 136 5.12 -9.22 -2.08
C GLY A 136 5.33 -8.24 -0.94
N PHE A 137 4.31 -8.09 -0.11
CA PHE A 137 4.36 -7.21 1.05
C PHE A 137 5.32 -7.76 2.11
N SER A 138 5.27 -9.07 2.36
CA SER A 138 6.18 -9.66 3.33
C SER A 138 7.62 -9.64 2.85
N LYS A 139 7.87 -9.71 1.55
CA LYS A 139 9.21 -9.57 0.97
C LYS A 139 9.82 -8.21 1.26
N GLU A 140 9.00 -7.19 1.36
CA GLU A 140 9.44 -5.85 1.68
C GLU A 140 10.12 -5.77 3.04
N LEU A 141 9.76 -6.67 3.94
CA LEU A 141 10.25 -6.68 5.32
C LEU A 141 11.55 -7.46 5.49
N ARG A 142 11.97 -8.19 4.50
CA ARG A 142 13.22 -8.97 4.55
C ARG A 142 14.43 -8.12 4.11
#